data_4bf630e88e2daa020b4c202b4e82ee45
#
_entry.id   4bf630e88e2daa020b4c202b4e82ee45
#
_cell.length_a   1.000
_cell.length_b   1.000
_cell.length_c   1.000
_cell.angle_alpha   90.00
_cell.angle_beta   90.00
_cell.angle_gamma   90.00
#
_symmetry.space_group_name_H-M   'P 1'
#
loop_
_entity.id
_entity.type
_entity.pdbx_description
1 polymer ?
#
loop_
_entity_poly.entity_id
_entity_poly.type
_entity_poly.pdbx_seq_one_letter_code
_entity_poly.pdbx_strand_id
1 'polypeptide(L)'
;MMKVPTPNTVNKPGDPMSQPTCPPAQIVADTIIRTVELGVRITDAALAGETTVLWCDLLTDGPGACPGCGLTGIYRDSTERRVSDVPVVGHPLQLRVRVPRYRCVHDDCAREIFAHDSTRLARPGASTTRRCAEYVLRRLAIDKATVAAVARELGRSWDTVNSVAVAATEQLLRSAGPARLDGVRVIGVDEHKWAHVFGADGDGFVTVITDLTDVVAGRGPARLLDLVPGRSAAALKTWLDARDPAFRDGSGSWRWTVLAATRTPPPTRRRPGRAQARPVSPTCPARHPRPPRPHR
;
A
#
# COMPACT_ATOMS: atom_id res chain seq x y z
N MET A 1 31.81 -39.39 -4.88
CA MET A 1 30.71 -40.36 -4.78
C MET A 1 29.82 -39.95 -3.63
N MET A 2 28.78 -39.17 -3.88
CA MET A 2 27.77 -38.79 -2.87
C MET A 2 26.68 -39.84 -2.84
N LYS A 3 26.45 -40.46 -1.66
CA LYS A 3 25.32 -41.35 -1.43
C LYS A 3 24.04 -40.58 -1.24
N VAL A 4 23.08 -40.81 -2.12
CA VAL A 4 21.69 -40.36 -2.01
C VAL A 4 21.00 -41.28 -0.97
N PRO A 5 20.29 -40.72 0.05
CA PRO A 5 19.48 -41.54 0.96
C PRO A 5 18.19 -41.97 0.26
N THR A 6 17.92 -43.24 0.28
CA THR A 6 16.69 -43.89 -0.17
C THR A 6 15.50 -43.58 0.74
N PRO A 7 14.30 -43.29 0.21
CA PRO A 7 13.10 -43.25 1.04
C PRO A 7 12.51 -44.66 1.17
N ASN A 8 12.55 -45.23 2.35
CA ASN A 8 11.72 -46.40 2.67
C ASN A 8 11.41 -46.48 4.15
N THR A 9 10.24 -45.99 4.52
CA THR A 9 9.51 -46.56 5.66
C THR A 9 8.05 -46.71 5.24
N VAL A 10 7.78 -47.90 4.73
CA VAL A 10 6.43 -48.43 4.56
C VAL A 10 5.86 -48.65 5.99
N ASN A 11 4.78 -47.91 6.32
CA ASN A 11 4.04 -48.10 7.56
C ASN A 11 3.52 -49.54 7.63
N LYS A 12 3.90 -50.27 8.67
CA LYS A 12 3.30 -51.56 9.01
C LYS A 12 1.83 -51.38 9.40
N PRO A 13 0.89 -52.20 8.89
CA PRO A 13 -0.48 -52.20 9.37
C PRO A 13 -0.52 -52.72 10.82
N GLY A 14 -0.83 -51.85 11.77
CA GLY A 14 -1.00 -52.22 13.16
C GLY A 14 -0.53 -51.20 14.21
N ASP A 15 0.14 -50.08 13.82
CA ASP A 15 0.37 -49.00 14.77
C ASP A 15 -0.94 -48.29 15.07
N PRO A 16 -1.32 -48.09 16.36
CA PRO A 16 -2.43 -47.23 16.68
C PRO A 16 -2.10 -45.85 16.15
N MET A 17 -2.84 -45.41 15.13
CA MET A 17 -2.76 -44.06 14.60
C MET A 17 -2.81 -43.10 15.80
N SER A 18 -1.69 -42.46 16.10
CA SER A 18 -1.66 -41.33 17.00
C SER A 18 -2.70 -40.36 16.50
N GLN A 19 -3.80 -40.18 17.24
CA GLN A 19 -4.80 -39.19 16.87
C GLN A 19 -4.07 -37.87 16.70
N PRO A 20 -4.25 -37.15 15.59
CA PRO A 20 -3.58 -35.90 15.42
C PRO A 20 -3.98 -35.01 16.61
N THR A 21 -3.02 -34.69 17.46
CA THR A 21 -3.22 -33.79 18.58
C THR A 21 -3.65 -32.47 17.96
N CYS A 22 -4.92 -32.12 18.10
CA CYS A 22 -5.44 -30.87 17.55
C CYS A 22 -4.63 -29.71 18.16
N PRO A 23 -3.91 -28.93 17.36
CA PRO A 23 -3.13 -27.84 17.91
C PRO A 23 -4.08 -26.86 18.61
N PRO A 24 -3.63 -26.15 19.67
CA PRO A 24 -4.43 -25.11 20.30
C PRO A 24 -5.01 -24.14 19.26
N ALA A 25 -6.25 -23.74 19.42
CA ALA A 25 -6.97 -22.87 18.48
C ALA A 25 -6.17 -21.61 18.12
N GLN A 26 -5.41 -21.06 19.06
CA GLN A 26 -4.52 -19.92 18.85
C GLN A 26 -3.42 -20.21 17.83
N ILE A 27 -2.81 -21.39 17.86
CA ILE A 27 -1.77 -21.78 16.89
C ILE A 27 -2.37 -21.88 15.49
N VAL A 28 -3.59 -22.40 15.37
CA VAL A 28 -4.29 -22.48 14.09
C VAL A 28 -4.57 -21.06 13.55
N ALA A 29 -5.09 -20.18 14.39
CA ALA A 29 -5.36 -18.79 14.01
C ALA A 29 -4.09 -18.03 13.62
N ASP A 30 -3.02 -18.14 14.41
CA ASP A 30 -1.72 -17.54 14.11
C ASP A 30 -1.15 -18.02 12.77
N THR A 31 -1.35 -19.30 12.44
CA THR A 31 -0.88 -19.88 11.17
C THR A 31 -1.70 -19.36 9.99
N ILE A 32 -3.03 -19.34 10.09
CA ILE A 32 -3.92 -18.89 9.02
C ILE A 32 -3.72 -17.40 8.72
N ILE A 33 -3.62 -16.58 9.77
CA ILE A 33 -3.47 -15.13 9.65
C ILE A 33 -1.99 -14.72 9.51
N ARG A 34 -1.04 -15.66 9.72
CA ARG A 34 0.41 -15.41 9.64
C ARG A 34 0.89 -14.31 10.59
N THR A 35 0.32 -14.23 11.78
CA THR A 35 0.63 -13.21 12.77
C THR A 35 2.04 -13.32 13.33
N VAL A 36 2.58 -14.54 13.41
CA VAL A 36 3.97 -14.80 13.82
C VAL A 36 4.98 -14.08 12.92
N GLU A 37 4.66 -13.91 11.62
CA GLU A 37 5.51 -13.14 10.70
C GLU A 37 5.56 -11.65 11.05
N LEU A 38 4.50 -11.14 11.67
CA LEU A 38 4.43 -9.77 12.20
C LEU A 38 5.10 -9.63 13.58
N GLY A 39 5.59 -10.73 14.17
CA GLY A 39 6.16 -10.74 15.50
C GLY A 39 5.10 -10.67 16.61
N VAL A 40 3.89 -11.17 16.36
CA VAL A 40 2.82 -11.20 17.38
C VAL A 40 2.12 -12.55 17.41
N ARG A 41 1.50 -12.87 18.56
CA ARG A 41 0.68 -14.04 18.79
C ARG A 41 -0.72 -13.62 19.22
N ILE A 42 -1.75 -14.23 18.63
CA ILE A 42 -3.15 -13.98 18.97
C ILE A 42 -3.44 -14.54 20.36
N THR A 43 -4.08 -13.74 21.21
CA THR A 43 -4.55 -14.12 22.54
C THR A 43 -6.07 -14.18 22.63
N ASP A 44 -6.75 -13.36 21.85
CA ASP A 44 -8.22 -13.31 21.80
C ASP A 44 -8.71 -12.75 20.47
N ALA A 45 -10.00 -12.96 20.15
CA ALA A 45 -10.63 -12.48 18.94
C ALA A 45 -12.09 -12.11 19.18
N ALA A 46 -12.56 -11.04 18.53
CA ALA A 46 -13.97 -10.64 18.56
C ALA A 46 -14.38 -9.95 17.26
N LEU A 47 -15.68 -9.86 17.04
CA LEU A 47 -16.26 -9.04 15.98
C LEU A 47 -16.74 -7.70 16.56
N ALA A 48 -16.33 -6.61 15.91
CA ALA A 48 -16.81 -5.26 16.20
C ALA A 48 -17.50 -4.70 14.94
N GLY A 49 -18.80 -4.94 14.84
CA GLY A 49 -19.55 -4.73 13.60
C GLY A 49 -18.98 -5.63 12.50
N GLU A 50 -18.56 -5.04 11.38
CA GLU A 50 -17.94 -5.78 10.26
C GLU A 50 -16.42 -5.97 10.41
N THR A 51 -15.82 -5.41 11.47
CA THR A 51 -14.38 -5.49 11.69
C THR A 51 -14.03 -6.68 12.58
N THR A 52 -13.12 -7.53 12.14
CA THR A 52 -12.48 -8.53 13.00
C THR A 52 -11.42 -7.86 13.86
N VAL A 53 -11.49 -8.03 15.17
CA VAL A 53 -10.51 -7.50 16.13
C VAL A 53 -9.76 -8.67 16.74
N LEU A 54 -8.43 -8.65 16.67
CA LEU A 54 -7.56 -9.63 17.30
C LEU A 54 -6.74 -8.93 18.38
N TRP A 55 -6.81 -9.46 19.61
CA TRP A 55 -5.86 -9.10 20.65
C TRP A 55 -4.63 -9.98 20.51
N CYS A 56 -3.47 -9.35 20.63
CA CYS A 56 -2.20 -10.03 20.40
C CYS A 56 -1.17 -9.61 21.46
N ASP A 57 -0.29 -10.53 21.78
CA ASP A 57 0.95 -10.23 22.50
C ASP A 57 2.10 -10.10 21.51
N LEU A 58 2.98 -9.13 21.77
CA LEU A 58 4.23 -9.02 21.02
C LEU A 58 5.13 -10.20 21.37
N LEU A 59 5.66 -10.89 20.37
CA LEU A 59 6.67 -11.94 20.56
C LEU A 59 8.01 -11.28 20.87
N THR A 60 8.57 -11.59 22.01
CA THR A 60 9.83 -11.02 22.49
C THR A 60 10.78 -12.15 22.92
N ASP A 61 12.05 -11.99 22.61
CA ASP A 61 13.11 -12.95 23.01
C ASP A 61 13.69 -12.61 24.40
N GLY A 62 13.01 -11.74 25.15
CA GLY A 62 13.43 -11.29 26.47
C GLY A 62 13.11 -9.80 26.70
N PRO A 63 13.62 -9.22 27.80
CA PRO A 63 13.46 -7.79 28.07
C PRO A 63 14.13 -6.94 27.00
N GLY A 64 13.47 -5.82 26.63
CA GLY A 64 13.99 -4.90 25.59
C GLY A 64 15.27 -4.18 26.02
N ALA A 65 16.14 -3.91 25.06
CA ALA A 65 17.30 -3.03 25.23
C ALA A 65 16.89 -1.55 25.10
N CYS A 66 17.42 -0.70 25.97
CA CYS A 66 17.19 0.73 25.94
C CYS A 66 17.75 1.35 24.65
N PRO A 67 16.96 2.06 23.83
CA PRO A 67 17.45 2.66 22.61
C PRO A 67 18.45 3.84 22.83
N GLY A 68 18.59 4.31 24.08
CA GLY A 68 19.53 5.37 24.42
C GLY A 68 20.92 4.85 24.84
N CYS A 69 20.97 3.80 25.66
CA CYS A 69 22.23 3.29 26.22
C CYS A 69 22.52 1.81 25.90
N GLY A 70 21.59 1.09 25.27
CA GLY A 70 21.75 -0.32 24.93
C GLY A 70 21.55 -1.31 26.08
N LEU A 71 21.43 -0.85 27.34
CA LEU A 71 21.25 -1.74 28.49
C LEU A 71 19.85 -2.32 28.54
N THR A 72 19.74 -3.56 29.02
CA THR A 72 18.47 -4.25 29.23
C THR A 72 17.65 -3.53 30.30
N GLY A 73 16.38 -3.21 29.97
CA GLY A 73 15.46 -2.55 30.89
C GLY A 73 14.76 -3.52 31.85
N ILE A 74 14.21 -2.98 32.93
CA ILE A 74 13.32 -3.69 33.85
C ILE A 74 11.87 -3.49 33.38
N TYR A 75 11.10 -4.58 33.26
CA TYR A 75 9.69 -4.52 32.91
C TYR A 75 8.94 -3.58 33.87
N ARG A 76 8.14 -2.69 33.30
CA ARG A 76 7.31 -1.75 34.05
C ARG A 76 5.83 -2.04 33.88
N ASP A 77 5.33 -1.98 32.63
CA ASP A 77 3.93 -2.15 32.26
C ASP A 77 3.82 -2.48 30.76
N SER A 78 2.62 -2.44 30.23
CA SER A 78 2.38 -2.60 28.79
C SER A 78 1.43 -1.53 28.27
N THR A 79 1.58 -1.16 26.99
CA THR A 79 0.65 -0.28 26.29
C THR A 79 -0.01 -1.01 25.14
N GLU A 80 -1.24 -0.65 24.80
CA GLU A 80 -1.94 -1.19 23.64
C GLU A 80 -1.56 -0.38 22.39
N ARG A 81 -1.08 -1.05 21.35
CA ARG A 81 -0.88 -0.49 20.04
C ARG A 81 -1.94 -1.02 19.08
N ARG A 82 -2.68 -0.13 18.42
CA ARG A 82 -3.73 -0.47 17.46
C ARG A 82 -3.24 -0.22 16.05
N VAL A 83 -3.32 -1.25 15.21
CA VAL A 83 -2.94 -1.17 13.79
C VAL A 83 -3.95 -1.94 12.94
N SER A 84 -4.25 -1.42 11.74
CA SER A 84 -5.01 -2.16 10.74
C SER A 84 -4.08 -3.12 10.00
N ASP A 85 -4.61 -4.27 9.65
CA ASP A 85 -3.91 -5.28 8.87
C ASP A 85 -4.67 -5.59 7.59
N VAL A 86 -4.15 -6.48 6.77
CA VAL A 86 -4.80 -6.96 5.53
C VAL A 86 -6.15 -7.59 5.88
N PRO A 87 -7.23 -7.28 5.12
CA PRO A 87 -8.54 -7.86 5.37
C PRO A 87 -8.53 -9.39 5.42
N VAL A 88 -9.32 -9.96 6.30
CA VAL A 88 -9.47 -11.41 6.44
C VAL A 88 -10.88 -11.82 6.03
N VAL A 89 -10.99 -12.76 5.10
CA VAL A 89 -12.28 -13.25 4.57
C VAL A 89 -13.17 -12.11 4.06
N GLY A 90 -12.55 -11.06 3.50
CA GLY A 90 -13.27 -9.88 2.99
C GLY A 90 -13.67 -8.84 4.03
N HIS A 91 -13.36 -9.06 5.31
CA HIS A 91 -13.66 -8.13 6.40
C HIS A 91 -12.43 -7.38 6.88
N PRO A 92 -12.58 -6.09 7.27
CA PRO A 92 -11.49 -5.32 7.87
C PRO A 92 -10.90 -6.02 9.09
N LEU A 93 -9.57 -5.94 9.24
CA LEU A 93 -8.85 -6.52 10.37
C LEU A 93 -8.13 -5.47 11.18
N GLN A 94 -8.38 -5.45 12.49
CA GLN A 94 -7.66 -4.64 13.46
C GLN A 94 -6.89 -5.52 14.45
N LEU A 95 -5.60 -5.25 14.59
CA LEU A 95 -4.77 -5.84 15.63
C LEU A 95 -4.66 -4.87 16.81
N ARG A 96 -4.90 -5.36 18.02
CA ARG A 96 -4.66 -4.69 19.30
C ARG A 96 -3.50 -5.41 19.98
N VAL A 97 -2.33 -4.83 19.88
CA VAL A 97 -1.10 -5.50 20.30
C VAL A 97 -0.63 -4.93 21.63
N ARG A 98 -0.48 -5.81 22.62
CA ARG A 98 0.11 -5.47 23.91
C ARG A 98 1.63 -5.39 23.75
N VAL A 99 2.17 -4.18 23.88
CA VAL A 99 3.61 -3.88 23.76
C VAL A 99 4.19 -3.60 25.12
N PRO A 100 5.16 -4.44 25.61
CA PRO A 100 5.81 -4.22 26.89
C PRO A 100 6.59 -2.90 26.92
N ARG A 101 6.57 -2.23 28.08
CA ARG A 101 7.40 -1.07 28.37
C ARG A 101 8.35 -1.36 29.52
N TYR A 102 9.52 -0.76 29.46
CA TYR A 102 10.60 -0.98 30.38
C TYR A 102 11.11 0.34 30.95
N ARG A 103 11.67 0.28 32.15
CA ARG A 103 12.45 1.37 32.76
C ARG A 103 13.93 1.13 32.45
N CYS A 104 14.63 2.15 32.03
CA CYS A 104 16.08 2.11 31.89
C CYS A 104 16.74 1.99 33.28
N VAL A 105 17.78 1.22 33.36
CA VAL A 105 18.55 0.98 34.60
C VAL A 105 19.79 1.86 34.72
N HIS A 106 20.10 2.66 33.69
CA HIS A 106 21.27 3.53 33.64
C HIS A 106 20.85 4.94 34.08
N ASP A 107 21.36 5.39 35.21
CA ASP A 107 20.92 6.64 35.86
C ASP A 107 21.19 7.88 35.00
N ASP A 108 22.28 7.90 34.25
CA ASP A 108 22.64 9.01 33.36
C ASP A 108 22.02 8.93 31.96
N CYS A 109 21.12 7.97 31.73
CA CYS A 109 20.43 7.84 30.44
C CYS A 109 19.27 8.84 30.34
N ALA A 110 19.28 9.66 29.30
CA ALA A 110 18.18 10.59 29.02
C ALA A 110 16.81 9.91 28.78
N ARG A 111 16.80 8.58 28.64
CA ARG A 111 15.58 7.82 28.39
C ARG A 111 15.20 6.97 29.62
N GLU A 112 14.26 7.46 30.38
CA GLU A 112 13.76 6.75 31.57
C GLU A 112 12.89 5.53 31.23
N ILE A 113 12.00 5.69 30.23
CA ILE A 113 11.03 4.67 29.84
C ILE A 113 11.07 4.46 28.33
N PHE A 114 10.99 3.20 27.92
CA PHE A 114 10.94 2.83 26.51
C PHE A 114 10.02 1.63 26.29
N ALA A 115 9.44 1.54 25.10
CA ALA A 115 8.66 0.39 24.66
C ALA A 115 9.56 -0.65 23.97
N HIS A 116 9.15 -1.91 24.02
CA HIS A 116 9.80 -2.96 23.23
C HIS A 116 9.73 -2.61 21.73
N ASP A 117 10.76 -2.99 20.99
CA ASP A 117 10.75 -2.79 19.54
C ASP A 117 9.60 -3.56 18.89
N SER A 118 8.78 -2.86 18.16
CA SER A 118 7.66 -3.42 17.40
C SER A 118 7.72 -3.04 15.92
N THR A 119 8.92 -2.74 15.41
CA THR A 119 9.14 -2.34 14.01
C THR A 119 8.85 -3.47 13.03
N ARG A 120 8.94 -4.73 13.48
CA ARG A 120 8.51 -5.91 12.71
C ARG A 120 7.02 -5.87 12.40
N LEU A 121 6.19 -5.44 13.35
CA LEU A 121 4.74 -5.27 13.18
C LEU A 121 4.43 -4.07 12.27
N ALA A 122 4.92 -2.91 12.64
CA ALA A 122 4.60 -1.64 11.96
C ALA A 122 5.67 -0.60 12.27
N ARG A 123 5.87 0.37 11.37
CA ARG A 123 6.78 1.50 11.62
C ARG A 123 6.35 2.30 12.85
N PRO A 124 7.28 3.00 13.49
CA PRO A 124 6.93 3.94 14.55
C PRO A 124 5.86 4.92 14.08
N GLY A 125 4.79 5.10 14.91
CA GLY A 125 3.68 5.98 14.60
C GLY A 125 2.71 5.51 13.50
N ALA A 126 3.00 4.42 12.78
CA ALA A 126 2.10 3.92 11.74
C ALA A 126 0.82 3.31 12.33
N SER A 127 -0.31 3.57 11.66
CA SER A 127 -1.64 3.02 11.96
C SER A 127 -1.96 1.72 11.22
N THR A 128 -1.02 1.23 10.41
CA THR A 128 -1.14 -0.01 9.62
C THR A 128 0.09 -0.89 9.79
N THR A 129 -0.08 -2.20 9.65
CA THR A 129 1.05 -3.13 9.57
C THR A 129 1.87 -2.87 8.30
N ARG A 130 3.12 -3.36 8.25
CA ARG A 130 3.96 -3.24 7.06
C ARG A 130 3.32 -3.90 5.84
N ARG A 131 2.82 -5.13 5.99
CA ARG A 131 2.15 -5.86 4.90
C ARG A 131 0.84 -5.21 4.46
N CYS A 132 0.12 -4.52 5.37
CA CYS A 132 -1.06 -3.74 5.01
C CYS A 132 -0.68 -2.53 4.14
N ALA A 133 0.43 -1.83 4.42
CA ALA A 133 0.91 -0.76 3.56
C ALA A 133 1.31 -1.28 2.16
N GLU A 134 1.95 -2.43 2.08
CA GLU A 134 2.26 -3.11 0.81
C GLU A 134 0.99 -3.54 0.07
N TYR A 135 -0.01 -4.05 0.79
CA TYR A 135 -1.32 -4.36 0.24
C TYR A 135 -1.99 -3.13 -0.38
N VAL A 136 -1.99 -1.99 0.32
CA VAL A 136 -2.52 -0.71 -0.21
C VAL A 136 -1.84 -0.36 -1.52
N LEU A 137 -0.50 -0.39 -1.58
CA LEU A 137 0.22 -0.09 -2.81
C LEU A 137 -0.13 -1.05 -3.94
N ARG A 138 -0.20 -2.35 -3.67
CA ARG A 138 -0.57 -3.35 -4.67
C ARG A 138 -1.97 -3.08 -5.22
N ARG A 139 -2.95 -2.83 -4.34
CA ARG A 139 -4.33 -2.55 -4.74
C ARG A 139 -4.42 -1.32 -5.64
N LEU A 140 -3.69 -0.24 -5.30
CA LEU A 140 -3.70 1.00 -6.07
C LEU A 140 -2.90 0.89 -7.37
N ALA A 141 -1.67 0.37 -7.32
CA ALA A 141 -0.74 0.41 -8.45
C ALA A 141 -0.95 -0.76 -9.44
N ILE A 142 -1.20 -1.96 -8.95
CA ILE A 142 -1.32 -3.17 -9.76
C ILE A 142 -2.77 -3.42 -10.12
N ASP A 143 -3.66 -3.49 -9.11
CA ASP A 143 -5.06 -3.85 -9.31
C ASP A 143 -5.92 -2.65 -9.77
N LYS A 144 -5.32 -1.43 -9.84
CA LYS A 144 -5.97 -0.18 -10.29
C LYS A 144 -7.22 0.18 -9.48
N ALA A 145 -7.29 -0.26 -8.22
CA ALA A 145 -8.38 0.10 -7.32
C ALA A 145 -8.32 1.59 -6.95
N THR A 146 -9.47 2.18 -6.66
CA THR A 146 -9.50 3.57 -6.16
C THR A 146 -9.16 3.62 -4.66
N VAL A 147 -8.62 4.73 -4.16
CA VAL A 147 -8.36 4.95 -2.74
C VAL A 147 -9.63 4.71 -1.91
N ALA A 148 -10.80 5.15 -2.41
CA ALA A 148 -12.09 4.95 -1.75
C ALA A 148 -12.49 3.47 -1.65
N ALA A 149 -12.18 2.65 -2.66
CA ALA A 149 -12.43 1.22 -2.61
C ALA A 149 -11.56 0.53 -1.55
N VAL A 150 -10.25 0.84 -1.56
CA VAL A 150 -9.30 0.30 -0.57
C VAL A 150 -9.64 0.77 0.85
N ALA A 151 -10.12 2.02 1.00
CA ALA A 151 -10.57 2.54 2.29
C ALA A 151 -11.74 1.73 2.87
N ARG A 152 -12.72 1.37 2.04
CA ARG A 152 -13.83 0.48 2.45
C ARG A 152 -13.35 -0.91 2.83
N GLU A 153 -12.47 -1.52 2.03
CA GLU A 153 -11.89 -2.84 2.30
C GLU A 153 -11.15 -2.88 3.66
N LEU A 154 -10.50 -1.80 4.03
CA LEU A 154 -9.75 -1.69 5.29
C LEU A 154 -10.56 -1.15 6.46
N GLY A 155 -11.82 -0.73 6.26
CA GLY A 155 -12.61 -0.05 7.27
C GLY A 155 -11.96 1.24 7.78
N ARG A 156 -11.30 2.00 6.87
CA ARG A 156 -10.55 3.22 7.20
C ARG A 156 -11.04 4.41 6.39
N SER A 157 -10.70 5.63 6.83
CA SER A 157 -11.00 6.82 6.05
C SER A 157 -10.15 6.90 4.78
N TRP A 158 -10.65 7.62 3.78
CA TRP A 158 -9.93 7.94 2.56
C TRP A 158 -8.56 8.59 2.86
N ASP A 159 -8.53 9.56 3.77
CA ASP A 159 -7.30 10.27 4.15
C ASP A 159 -6.26 9.33 4.76
N THR A 160 -6.69 8.36 5.58
CA THR A 160 -5.79 7.37 6.17
C THR A 160 -5.13 6.53 5.08
N VAL A 161 -5.92 6.01 4.13
CA VAL A 161 -5.38 5.16 3.05
C VAL A 161 -4.49 5.97 2.12
N ASN A 162 -4.89 7.19 1.79
CA ASN A 162 -4.06 8.09 0.99
C ASN A 162 -2.71 8.38 1.67
N SER A 163 -2.71 8.70 2.97
CA SER A 163 -1.48 8.94 3.74
C SER A 163 -0.58 7.70 3.79
N VAL A 164 -1.15 6.51 3.97
CA VAL A 164 -0.41 5.25 3.93
C VAL A 164 0.22 5.04 2.55
N ALA A 165 -0.54 5.27 1.48
CA ALA A 165 -0.05 5.12 0.11
C ALA A 165 1.10 6.07 -0.19
N VAL A 166 0.97 7.36 0.17
CA VAL A 166 2.02 8.37 -0.01
C VAL A 166 3.29 7.96 0.76
N ALA A 167 3.16 7.67 2.07
CA ALA A 167 4.31 7.30 2.90
C ALA A 167 5.02 6.02 2.40
N ALA A 168 4.26 5.03 1.94
CA ALA A 168 4.81 3.79 1.41
C ALA A 168 5.51 4.02 0.05
N THR A 169 4.92 4.86 -0.82
CA THR A 169 5.53 5.25 -2.10
C THR A 169 6.83 6.02 -1.89
N GLU A 170 6.84 6.99 -1.00
CA GLU A 170 8.06 7.75 -0.66
C GLU A 170 9.17 6.83 -0.14
N GLN A 171 8.82 5.82 0.65
CA GLN A 171 9.81 4.84 1.10
C GLN A 171 10.36 4.01 -0.05
N LEU A 172 9.53 3.54 -0.97
CA LEU A 172 9.99 2.82 -2.15
C LEU A 172 10.95 3.67 -2.97
N LEU A 173 10.62 4.94 -3.19
CA LEU A 173 11.47 5.88 -3.92
C LEU A 173 12.81 6.11 -3.21
N ARG A 174 12.78 6.29 -1.87
CA ARG A 174 14.02 6.42 -1.07
C ARG A 174 14.88 5.15 -1.13
N SER A 175 14.26 3.97 -1.04
CA SER A 175 14.97 2.69 -1.08
C SER A 175 15.56 2.39 -2.46
N ALA A 176 14.89 2.81 -3.53
CA ALA A 176 15.40 2.67 -4.88
C ALA A 176 16.58 3.60 -5.16
N GLY A 177 16.69 4.70 -4.41
CA GLY A 177 17.79 5.64 -4.49
C GLY A 177 18.09 6.17 -5.90
N PRO A 178 19.32 6.64 -6.17
CA PRO A 178 19.75 7.10 -7.49
C PRO A 178 19.70 6.02 -8.57
N ALA A 179 19.87 4.75 -8.20
CA ALA A 179 19.87 3.62 -9.11
C ALA A 179 18.60 3.50 -9.96
N ARG A 180 17.48 4.09 -9.51
CA ARG A 180 16.24 4.15 -10.32
C ARG A 180 16.39 4.92 -11.63
N LEU A 181 17.44 5.73 -11.75
CA LEU A 181 17.77 6.51 -12.95
C LEU A 181 18.82 5.82 -13.84
N ASP A 182 19.37 4.70 -13.40
CA ASP A 182 20.39 3.97 -14.17
C ASP A 182 19.80 3.47 -15.47
N GLY A 183 20.59 3.60 -16.53
CA GLY A 183 20.19 3.15 -17.86
C GLY A 183 19.19 4.05 -18.58
N VAL A 184 18.70 5.13 -17.98
CA VAL A 184 17.86 6.13 -18.65
C VAL A 184 18.69 6.87 -19.71
N ARG A 185 18.21 6.81 -20.98
CA ARG A 185 18.86 7.44 -22.14
C ARG A 185 17.96 8.39 -22.91
N VAL A 186 16.65 8.17 -22.82
CA VAL A 186 15.66 8.99 -23.51
C VAL A 186 14.59 9.38 -22.49
N ILE A 187 14.43 10.69 -22.29
CA ILE A 187 13.36 11.21 -21.44
C ILE A 187 12.30 11.92 -22.27
N GLY A 188 11.04 11.69 -21.90
CA GLY A 188 9.89 12.44 -22.38
C GLY A 188 9.49 13.46 -21.32
N VAL A 189 9.13 14.65 -21.74
CA VAL A 189 8.63 15.72 -20.88
C VAL A 189 7.30 16.19 -21.41
N ASP A 190 6.30 16.24 -20.53
CA ASP A 190 4.95 16.73 -20.86
C ASP A 190 4.42 17.58 -19.72
N GLU A 191 3.44 18.43 -20.00
CA GLU A 191 2.79 19.26 -19.02
C GLU A 191 1.37 18.74 -18.76
N HIS A 192 1.04 18.54 -17.50
CA HIS A 192 -0.29 18.09 -17.12
C HIS A 192 -0.92 19.04 -16.11
N LYS A 193 -2.19 19.39 -16.31
CA LYS A 193 -2.96 20.16 -15.36
C LYS A 193 -3.49 19.22 -14.26
N TRP A 194 -2.86 19.28 -13.10
CA TRP A 194 -3.16 18.41 -11.97
C TRP A 194 -4.32 18.90 -11.11
N ALA A 195 -4.41 20.22 -10.91
CA ALA A 195 -5.45 20.83 -10.09
C ALA A 195 -6.18 21.95 -10.86
N HIS A 196 -7.49 21.99 -10.70
CA HIS A 196 -8.33 23.07 -11.25
C HIS A 196 -8.51 24.24 -10.27
N VAL A 197 -7.96 24.14 -9.07
CA VAL A 197 -8.05 25.17 -8.03
C VAL A 197 -6.82 26.06 -8.13
N PHE A 198 -7.06 27.36 -8.31
CA PHE A 198 -6.02 28.37 -8.27
C PHE A 198 -5.65 28.63 -6.80
N GLY A 199 -4.52 28.10 -6.35
CA GLY A 199 -3.93 28.42 -5.05
C GLY A 199 -2.83 29.46 -5.20
N ALA A 200 -2.44 30.10 -4.10
CA ALA A 200 -1.41 31.15 -4.08
C ALA A 200 -0.02 30.70 -4.60
N ASP A 201 0.22 29.39 -4.73
CA ASP A 201 1.56 28.82 -4.98
C ASP A 201 1.72 28.13 -6.35
N GLY A 202 0.79 28.30 -7.29
CA GLY A 202 0.96 27.71 -8.62
C GLY A 202 -0.31 27.71 -9.49
N ASP A 203 -0.10 27.50 -10.78
CA ASP A 203 -1.17 27.46 -11.79
C ASP A 203 -1.84 26.06 -11.91
N GLY A 204 -1.53 25.14 -10.99
CA GLY A 204 -2.05 23.77 -10.94
C GLY A 204 -1.46 22.84 -12.01
N PHE A 205 -0.38 23.25 -12.68
CA PHE A 205 0.34 22.42 -13.62
C PHE A 205 1.48 21.66 -12.96
N VAL A 206 1.78 20.50 -13.50
CA VAL A 206 2.98 19.70 -13.19
C VAL A 206 3.70 19.36 -14.49
N THR A 207 5.01 19.36 -14.44
CA THR A 207 5.87 18.80 -15.48
C THR A 207 6.06 17.31 -15.21
N VAL A 208 5.61 16.47 -16.13
CA VAL A 208 5.72 15.01 -16.07
C VAL A 208 7.00 14.60 -16.77
N ILE A 209 7.85 13.87 -16.09
CA ILE A 209 9.13 13.39 -16.63
C ILE A 209 9.08 11.87 -16.70
N THR A 210 9.25 11.33 -17.91
CA THR A 210 9.15 9.90 -18.19
C THR A 210 10.43 9.36 -18.83
N ASP A 211 10.74 8.13 -18.51
CA ASP A 211 11.75 7.35 -19.23
C ASP A 211 11.12 6.68 -20.45
N LEU A 212 11.58 7.03 -21.61
CA LEU A 212 11.17 6.48 -22.90
C LEU A 212 12.22 5.53 -23.50
N THR A 213 13.29 5.21 -22.77
CA THR A 213 14.41 4.41 -23.26
C THR A 213 13.94 3.08 -23.81
N ASP A 214 13.11 2.36 -23.05
CA ASP A 214 12.61 1.04 -23.47
C ASP A 214 11.55 1.13 -24.57
N VAL A 215 10.76 2.22 -24.61
CA VAL A 215 9.81 2.47 -25.71
C VAL A 215 10.55 2.65 -27.02
N VAL A 216 11.58 3.49 -27.04
CA VAL A 216 12.39 3.76 -28.24
C VAL A 216 13.16 2.50 -28.69
N ALA A 217 13.61 1.70 -27.74
CA ALA A 217 14.30 0.44 -28.02
C ALA A 217 13.38 -0.75 -28.32
N GLY A 218 12.05 -0.57 -28.25
CA GLY A 218 11.07 -1.66 -28.47
C GLY A 218 11.08 -2.74 -27.39
N ARG A 219 11.60 -2.44 -26.19
CA ARG A 219 11.76 -3.41 -25.08
C ARG A 219 10.65 -3.38 -24.06
N GLY A 220 9.90 -2.26 -23.94
CA GLY A 220 8.89 -2.15 -22.89
C GLY A 220 8.15 -0.82 -22.90
N PRO A 221 7.23 -0.62 -21.93
CA PRO A 221 6.46 0.61 -21.79
C PRO A 221 7.29 1.76 -21.22
N ALA A 222 6.77 2.99 -21.34
CA ALA A 222 7.29 4.17 -20.67
C ALA A 222 7.20 4.00 -19.14
N ARG A 223 8.16 4.59 -18.43
CA ARG A 223 8.23 4.59 -16.97
C ARG A 223 8.23 6.02 -16.45
N LEU A 224 7.36 6.33 -15.47
CA LEU A 224 7.38 7.63 -14.80
C LEU A 224 8.68 7.78 -13.98
N LEU A 225 9.40 8.87 -14.21
CA LEU A 225 10.56 9.25 -13.42
C LEU A 225 10.21 10.23 -12.31
N ASP A 226 9.46 11.30 -12.65
CA ASP A 226 9.11 12.33 -11.67
C ASP A 226 7.91 13.17 -12.10
N LEU A 227 7.31 13.87 -11.12
CA LEU A 227 6.29 14.89 -11.29
C LEU A 227 6.76 16.16 -10.58
N VAL A 228 7.12 17.19 -11.33
CA VAL A 228 7.67 18.44 -10.78
C VAL A 228 6.60 19.53 -10.84
N PRO A 229 6.34 20.28 -9.75
CA PRO A 229 5.40 21.39 -9.80
C PRO A 229 5.78 22.45 -10.84
N GLY A 230 4.77 22.99 -11.53
CA GLY A 230 4.96 24.01 -12.56
C GLY A 230 5.08 23.45 -13.97
N ARG A 231 5.05 24.38 -14.96
CA ARG A 231 5.13 24.08 -16.40
C ARG A 231 6.21 24.87 -17.13
N SER A 232 7.15 25.43 -16.40
CA SER A 232 8.19 26.26 -16.99
C SER A 232 9.42 25.44 -17.36
N ALA A 233 10.19 25.91 -18.34
CA ALA A 233 11.51 25.38 -18.63
C ALA A 233 12.44 25.41 -17.39
N ALA A 234 12.18 26.35 -16.46
CA ALA A 234 12.91 26.42 -15.19
C ALA A 234 12.62 25.21 -14.29
N ALA A 235 11.38 24.69 -14.26
CA ALA A 235 11.05 23.49 -13.47
C ALA A 235 11.85 22.27 -13.94
N LEU A 236 11.91 22.05 -15.25
CA LEU A 236 12.73 21.00 -15.83
C LEU A 236 14.23 21.23 -15.60
N LYS A 237 14.69 22.47 -15.77
CA LYS A 237 16.10 22.80 -15.51
C LYS A 237 16.49 22.50 -14.07
N THR A 238 15.69 22.95 -13.10
CA THR A 238 15.95 22.68 -11.67
C THR A 238 15.97 21.18 -11.39
N TRP A 239 15.07 20.42 -12.00
CA TRP A 239 15.06 18.97 -11.86
C TRP A 239 16.34 18.34 -12.40
N LEU A 240 16.82 18.76 -13.56
CA LEU A 240 18.06 18.28 -14.15
C LEU A 240 19.29 18.68 -13.33
N ASP A 241 19.34 19.93 -12.85
CA ASP A 241 20.46 20.43 -12.05
C ASP A 241 20.62 19.64 -10.74
N ALA A 242 19.55 19.07 -10.22
CA ALA A 242 19.57 18.19 -9.05
C ALA A 242 20.04 16.76 -9.35
N ARG A 243 20.36 16.43 -10.60
CA ARG A 243 20.87 15.09 -10.99
C ARG A 243 22.39 15.06 -10.98
N ASP A 244 22.92 13.84 -10.82
CA ASP A 244 24.34 13.59 -10.93
C ASP A 244 24.89 14.09 -12.28
N PRO A 245 26.10 14.68 -12.36
CA PRO A 245 26.73 15.05 -13.62
C PRO A 245 26.76 13.91 -14.64
N ALA A 246 27.05 12.68 -14.20
CA ALA A 246 27.04 11.51 -15.08
C ALA A 246 25.67 11.23 -15.72
N PHE A 247 24.59 11.52 -14.99
CA PHE A 247 23.24 11.46 -15.58
C PHE A 247 23.00 12.57 -16.59
N ARG A 248 23.46 13.79 -16.29
CA ARG A 248 23.27 14.97 -17.18
C ARG A 248 24.12 14.89 -18.44
N ASP A 249 25.36 14.46 -18.31
CA ASP A 249 26.33 14.41 -19.41
C ASP A 249 26.16 13.16 -20.28
N GLY A 250 25.32 12.24 -19.81
CA GLY A 250 24.90 10.97 -20.40
C GLY A 250 25.75 10.47 -21.55
N SER A 251 26.41 9.36 -21.41
CA SER A 251 27.32 8.77 -22.40
C SER A 251 26.66 8.38 -23.74
N GLY A 252 25.93 9.28 -24.35
CA GLY A 252 25.31 9.12 -25.64
C GLY A 252 24.11 10.04 -25.85
N SER A 253 24.14 10.80 -26.89
CA SER A 253 23.17 11.78 -27.36
C SER A 253 21.76 11.71 -26.74
N TRP A 254 21.47 12.59 -25.79
CA TRP A 254 20.13 12.86 -25.31
C TRP A 254 19.27 13.33 -26.48
N ARG A 255 18.34 12.51 -26.92
CA ARG A 255 17.28 12.97 -27.81
C ARG A 255 16.16 13.53 -26.95
N TRP A 256 16.12 14.85 -26.84
CA TRP A 256 15.00 15.55 -26.29
C TRP A 256 13.84 15.44 -27.27
N THR A 257 12.94 14.51 -27.06
CA THR A 257 11.66 14.55 -27.75
C THR A 257 10.68 15.23 -26.81
N VAL A 258 10.56 16.54 -26.93
CA VAL A 258 9.38 17.24 -26.43
C VAL A 258 8.24 16.75 -27.32
N LEU A 259 7.52 15.73 -26.90
CA LEU A 259 6.23 15.41 -27.45
C LEU A 259 5.28 16.51 -26.95
N ALA A 260 5.32 17.69 -27.60
CA ALA A 260 4.19 18.59 -27.55
C ALA A 260 3.00 17.74 -28.02
N ALA A 261 2.06 17.49 -27.12
CA ALA A 261 0.81 16.86 -27.48
C ALA A 261 0.11 17.79 -28.46
N THR A 262 0.42 17.65 -29.76
CA THR A 262 -0.42 18.17 -30.81
C THR A 262 -1.74 17.46 -30.63
N ARG A 263 -2.71 18.19 -30.07
CA ARG A 263 -4.12 17.82 -30.10
C ARG A 263 -4.51 17.61 -31.57
N THR A 264 -4.27 16.44 -32.06
CA THR A 264 -5.01 15.95 -33.21
C THR A 264 -6.37 15.55 -32.64
N PRO A 265 -7.45 16.27 -32.94
CA PRO A 265 -8.77 15.86 -32.53
C PRO A 265 -8.97 14.44 -33.09
N PRO A 266 -9.53 13.50 -32.34
CA PRO A 266 -9.81 12.17 -32.84
C PRO A 266 -10.67 12.34 -34.10
N PRO A 267 -10.45 11.54 -35.16
CA PRO A 267 -11.26 11.61 -36.35
C PRO A 267 -12.71 11.46 -35.93
N THR A 268 -13.51 12.48 -36.24
CA THR A 268 -14.95 12.46 -35.97
C THR A 268 -15.53 11.27 -36.70
N ARG A 269 -15.80 10.16 -35.98
CA ARG A 269 -16.61 9.08 -36.49
C ARG A 269 -17.93 9.70 -36.91
N ARG A 270 -18.13 9.89 -38.21
CA ARG A 270 -19.45 10.14 -38.78
C ARG A 270 -20.36 9.04 -38.27
N ARG A 271 -21.27 9.38 -37.37
CA ARG A 271 -22.37 8.48 -37.01
C ARG A 271 -23.15 8.22 -38.30
N PRO A 272 -23.42 6.95 -38.69
CA PRO A 272 -24.34 6.65 -39.76
C PRO A 272 -25.69 7.29 -39.39
N GLY A 273 -26.31 7.96 -40.37
CA GLY A 273 -27.52 8.75 -40.22
C GLY A 273 -28.60 7.97 -39.48
N ARG A 274 -29.07 8.57 -38.41
CA ARG A 274 -30.24 8.10 -37.68
C ARG A 274 -31.45 8.36 -38.59
N ALA A 275 -32.04 7.29 -39.13
CA ALA A 275 -33.33 7.35 -39.75
C ALA A 275 -34.32 7.97 -38.76
N GLN A 276 -34.98 9.04 -39.16
CA GLN A 276 -36.04 9.70 -38.37
C GLN A 276 -37.20 8.74 -38.23
N ALA A 277 -37.32 8.11 -37.05
CA ALA A 277 -38.55 7.46 -36.64
C ALA A 277 -39.59 8.51 -36.26
N ARG A 278 -40.76 8.49 -36.90
CA ARG A 278 -41.91 9.33 -36.60
C ARG A 278 -42.34 9.19 -35.14
N PRO A 279 -42.77 10.27 -34.47
CA PRO A 279 -43.26 10.17 -33.10
C PRO A 279 -44.57 9.37 -33.04
N VAL A 280 -44.57 8.27 -32.30
CA VAL A 280 -45.79 7.54 -31.88
C VAL A 280 -46.21 8.19 -30.58
N SER A 281 -47.45 8.75 -30.56
CA SER A 281 -48.06 9.31 -29.36
C SER A 281 -48.22 8.24 -28.26
N PRO A 282 -47.85 8.53 -26.99
CA PRO A 282 -48.09 7.59 -25.91
C PRO A 282 -49.56 7.63 -25.49
N THR A 283 -50.29 6.55 -25.75
CA THR A 283 -51.56 6.25 -25.09
C THR A 283 -51.29 5.87 -23.63
N CYS A 284 -51.90 6.65 -22.75
CA CYS A 284 -51.84 6.49 -21.30
C CYS A 284 -52.57 5.19 -20.87
N PRO A 285 -51.96 4.25 -20.13
CA PRO A 285 -52.71 3.17 -19.50
C PRO A 285 -53.36 3.65 -18.20
N ALA A 286 -54.61 3.18 -18.00
CA ALA A 286 -55.50 3.50 -16.90
C ALA A 286 -54.92 3.27 -15.51
N ARG A 287 -55.23 4.17 -14.59
CA ARG A 287 -54.91 4.11 -13.16
C ARG A 287 -55.59 2.90 -12.51
N HIS A 288 -54.79 2.04 -11.87
CA HIS A 288 -55.31 1.07 -10.89
C HIS A 288 -55.63 1.79 -9.55
N PRO A 289 -56.77 1.43 -8.89
CA PRO A 289 -57.15 2.03 -7.60
C PRO A 289 -56.24 1.51 -6.48
N ARG A 290 -55.90 2.41 -5.54
CA ARG A 290 -55.14 2.11 -4.32
C ARG A 290 -56.01 1.28 -3.34
N PRO A 291 -55.43 0.29 -2.65
CA PRO A 291 -56.10 -0.38 -1.54
C PRO A 291 -56.22 0.55 -0.30
N PRO A 292 -57.25 0.36 0.54
CA PRO A 292 -57.50 1.20 1.71
C PRO A 292 -56.49 0.96 2.82
N ARG A 293 -56.13 2.04 3.53
CA ARG A 293 -55.26 2.01 4.72
C ARG A 293 -56.04 1.34 5.89
N PRO A 294 -55.39 0.49 6.69
CA PRO A 294 -55.99 0.05 7.96
C PRO A 294 -55.97 1.18 9.00
N HIS A 295 -57.09 1.31 9.70
CA HIS A 295 -57.28 2.18 10.86
C HIS A 295 -56.51 1.64 12.08
N ARG A 296 -55.92 2.54 12.81
CA ARG A 296 -55.25 2.56 14.14
C ARG A 296 -53.77 2.22 14.14
#